data_5f6d538c0c68bd28f8e7cc4232f5d396
#
_entry.id   5f6d538c0c68bd28f8e7cc4232f5d396
#
_cell.length_a   1.000
_cell.length_b   1.000
_cell.length_c   1.000
_cell.angle_alpha   90.00
_cell.angle_beta   90.00
_cell.angle_gamma   90.00
#
_symmetry.space_group_name_H-M   'P 1'
#
loop_
_entity.id
_entity.type
_entity.pdbx_description
1 polymer ?
#
loop_
_entity_poly.entity_id
_entity_poly.type
_entity_poly.pdbx_seq_one_letter_code
_entity_poly.pdbx_strand_id
1 'polypeptide(L)'
;MFLSRRDFLRTTAVAGLAPGLASAIDPIKRPGSKPDLKLSLAAYSFNKALDLKKPTMTLFDFIDIAADLPLDAVELTSYYWAETTDAYLDKLKAYTGKKKLAISGVPVGNTFTLKDDAKRAVEIQKVKDWTARAAKLGAKTVRIFAGNLEKGEQLADAQKRVVDAMNECCEVAEKLGVFLALETHGGITDTPEHLLELVKPVKSPALGVNIDTGNFNTADPYADIAKIAPYGVVSQVKTEVNPGGKKKVEADLSRVVKILKDANFHGYVALEYEAAEDPKVAVPRTVKELRKLIG
;
A
#
# COMPACT_ATOMS: atom_id res chain seq x y z
N MET A 1 4.75 -6.27 19.48
CA MET A 1 5.66 -7.38 19.19
C MET A 1 5.46 -7.75 17.73
N PHE A 2 6.37 -7.33 16.84
CA PHE A 2 6.26 -7.68 15.44
C PHE A 2 6.49 -9.19 15.31
N LEU A 3 5.62 -9.88 14.60
CA LEU A 3 5.88 -11.27 14.21
C LEU A 3 7.22 -11.32 13.49
N SER A 4 8.13 -12.17 13.95
CA SER A 4 9.42 -12.34 13.29
C SER A 4 9.22 -12.94 11.90
N ARG A 5 10.22 -12.78 10.99
CA ARG A 5 10.20 -13.42 9.66
C ARG A 5 9.93 -14.94 9.74
N ARG A 6 10.33 -15.58 10.84
CA ARG A 6 10.08 -17.01 11.12
C ARG A 6 8.64 -17.29 11.54
N ASP A 7 8.00 -16.37 12.25
CA ASP A 7 6.63 -16.58 12.76
C ASP A 7 5.61 -16.43 11.63
N PHE A 8 5.85 -15.53 10.66
CA PHE A 8 5.04 -15.42 9.46
C PHE A 8 5.07 -16.72 8.61
N LEU A 9 6.25 -17.32 8.45
CA LEU A 9 6.43 -18.57 7.67
C LEU A 9 6.01 -19.82 8.45
N ARG A 10 5.96 -19.79 9.79
CA ARG A 10 5.59 -20.97 10.61
C ARG A 10 4.10 -21.12 10.83
N THR A 11 3.29 -20.07 10.72
CA THR A 11 1.82 -20.15 10.85
C THR A 11 1.14 -20.75 9.61
N THR A 12 1.87 -20.94 8.50
CA THR A 12 1.33 -21.54 7.25
C THR A 12 1.73 -23.01 7.03
N ALA A 13 2.47 -23.63 7.94
CA ALA A 13 3.00 -24.98 7.75
C ALA A 13 2.36 -26.02 8.69
N VAL A 14 1.03 -26.17 8.72
CA VAL A 14 0.36 -27.43 9.06
C VAL A 14 -1.03 -27.44 8.43
N ALA A 15 -1.13 -27.89 7.20
CA ALA A 15 -2.32 -28.55 6.69
C ALA A 15 -1.88 -29.48 5.54
N GLY A 16 -2.16 -30.77 5.71
CA GLY A 16 -1.75 -31.84 4.82
C GLY A 16 -2.20 -31.63 3.38
N LEU A 17 -1.33 -32.01 2.47
CA LEU A 17 -1.50 -32.02 1.03
C LEU A 17 -2.67 -32.95 0.62
N ALA A 18 -3.77 -32.37 0.20
CA ALA A 18 -4.69 -32.97 -0.75
C ALA A 18 -4.52 -32.22 -2.09
N PRO A 19 -4.38 -32.89 -3.24
CA PRO A 19 -4.25 -32.24 -4.52
C PRO A 19 -5.63 -31.75 -5.00
N GLY A 20 -5.75 -30.44 -5.23
CA GLY A 20 -6.82 -29.88 -6.03
C GLY A 20 -7.88 -29.08 -5.32
N LEU A 21 -7.51 -27.89 -4.86
CA LEU A 21 -8.37 -26.70 -4.85
C LEU A 21 -7.40 -25.52 -4.74
N ALA A 22 -7.40 -24.64 -5.74
CA ALA A 22 -6.68 -23.36 -5.63
C ALA A 22 -7.29 -22.60 -4.45
N SER A 23 -6.59 -22.56 -3.32
CA SER A 23 -7.07 -21.79 -2.17
C SER A 23 -6.99 -20.31 -2.51
N ALA A 24 -8.14 -19.67 -2.64
CA ALA A 24 -8.26 -18.23 -2.67
C ALA A 24 -7.53 -17.64 -1.44
N ILE A 25 -6.94 -16.45 -1.58
CA ILE A 25 -6.45 -15.73 -0.40
C ILE A 25 -7.64 -15.46 0.51
N ASP A 26 -7.59 -16.04 1.70
CA ASP A 26 -8.53 -15.78 2.77
C ASP A 26 -8.19 -14.44 3.47
N PRO A 27 -9.17 -13.84 4.17
CA PRO A 27 -8.89 -12.74 5.08
C PRO A 27 -7.71 -13.05 6.01
N ILE A 28 -6.85 -12.07 6.22
CA ILE A 28 -5.64 -12.25 7.03
C ILE A 28 -6.03 -12.55 8.48
N LYS A 29 -5.75 -13.77 8.94
CA LYS A 29 -6.04 -14.19 10.32
C LYS A 29 -5.03 -13.54 11.27
N ARG A 30 -5.53 -12.77 12.23
CA ARG A 30 -4.73 -12.11 13.30
C ARG A 30 -5.26 -12.57 14.67
N PRO A 31 -5.01 -13.82 15.06
CA PRO A 31 -5.62 -14.41 16.26
C PRO A 31 -5.12 -13.75 17.53
N GLY A 32 -6.06 -13.42 18.45
CA GLY A 32 -5.79 -13.13 19.86
C GLY A 32 -5.12 -11.80 20.19
N SER A 33 -4.84 -10.95 19.19
CA SER A 33 -4.22 -9.64 19.40
C SER A 33 -5.24 -8.51 19.26
N LYS A 34 -5.01 -7.42 20.00
CA LYS A 34 -5.72 -6.15 19.71
C LYS A 34 -5.16 -5.53 18.45
N PRO A 35 -5.94 -4.71 17.70
CA PRO A 35 -5.43 -3.94 16.58
C PRO A 35 -4.13 -3.20 16.93
N ASP A 36 -3.14 -3.25 16.03
CA ASP A 36 -1.85 -2.55 16.18
C ASP A 36 -1.64 -1.63 14.99
N LEU A 37 -2.11 -0.38 15.13
CA LEU A 37 -2.05 0.63 14.11
C LEU A 37 -0.84 1.54 14.37
N LYS A 38 0.05 1.67 13.38
CA LYS A 38 1.21 2.56 13.43
C LYS A 38 1.05 3.68 12.43
N LEU A 39 1.23 4.91 12.88
CA LEU A 39 1.02 6.07 12.03
C LEU A 39 2.23 6.34 11.14
N SER A 40 1.99 6.48 9.85
CA SER A 40 2.99 6.83 8.84
C SER A 40 2.58 8.06 8.05
N LEU A 41 3.52 8.68 7.34
CA LEU A 41 3.26 9.75 6.39
C LEU A 41 3.77 9.35 5.01
N ALA A 42 2.90 9.42 4.00
CA ALA A 42 3.27 9.16 2.62
C ALA A 42 3.96 10.38 2.00
N ALA A 43 5.10 10.16 1.34
CA ALA A 43 5.81 11.22 0.61
C ALA A 43 4.93 11.86 -0.48
N TYR A 44 3.95 11.12 -1.00
CA TYR A 44 2.98 11.64 -1.96
C TYR A 44 2.19 12.84 -1.43
N SER A 45 2.05 12.99 -0.11
CA SER A 45 1.46 14.20 0.52
C SER A 45 2.16 15.50 0.14
N PHE A 46 3.42 15.43 -0.28
CA PHE A 46 4.24 16.56 -0.74
C PHE A 46 4.62 16.43 -2.22
N ASN A 47 3.77 15.79 -3.03
CA ASN A 47 4.03 15.41 -4.42
C ASN A 47 4.54 16.57 -5.28
N LYS A 48 3.95 17.77 -5.15
CA LYS A 48 4.35 18.97 -5.91
C LYS A 48 5.75 19.46 -5.53
N ALA A 49 6.11 19.35 -4.26
CA ALA A 49 7.42 19.80 -3.78
C ALA A 49 8.52 18.79 -4.09
N LEU A 50 8.18 17.50 -4.14
CA LEU A 50 9.09 16.39 -4.40
C LEU A 50 9.22 16.05 -5.90
N ASP A 51 8.44 16.67 -6.80
CA ASP A 51 8.47 16.37 -8.23
C ASP A 51 9.89 16.57 -8.80
N LEU A 52 10.51 15.49 -9.26
CA LEU A 52 11.89 15.48 -9.76
C LEU A 52 12.13 16.40 -10.96
N LYS A 53 11.08 16.82 -11.66
CA LYS A 53 11.20 17.79 -12.76
C LYS A 53 11.49 19.21 -12.27
N LYS A 54 10.97 19.56 -11.10
CA LYS A 54 11.15 20.88 -10.48
C LYS A 54 11.10 20.76 -8.94
N PRO A 55 12.06 20.06 -8.33
CA PRO A 55 12.02 19.79 -6.90
C PRO A 55 12.29 21.06 -6.10
N THR A 56 11.46 21.29 -5.09
CA THR A 56 11.68 22.29 -4.03
C THR A 56 11.91 21.60 -2.67
N MET A 57 11.90 20.27 -2.66
CA MET A 57 12.10 19.41 -1.50
C MET A 57 12.76 18.11 -1.95
N THR A 58 13.63 17.56 -1.14
CA THR A 58 14.20 16.21 -1.29
C THR A 58 13.50 15.22 -0.36
N LEU A 59 13.71 13.90 -0.56
CA LEU A 59 13.23 12.90 0.40
C LEU A 59 13.85 13.07 1.80
N PHE A 60 15.04 13.65 1.92
CA PHE A 60 15.65 13.93 3.22
C PHE A 60 14.92 15.07 3.94
N ASP A 61 14.56 16.14 3.22
CA ASP A 61 13.75 17.24 3.78
C ASP A 61 12.34 16.74 4.20
N PHE A 62 11.74 15.84 3.41
CA PHE A 62 10.48 15.19 3.77
C PHE A 62 10.61 14.36 5.07
N ILE A 63 11.69 13.60 5.23
CA ILE A 63 11.97 12.83 6.44
C ILE A 63 12.15 13.76 7.64
N ASP A 64 12.77 14.94 7.46
CA ASP A 64 12.90 15.95 8.51
C ASP A 64 11.54 16.48 8.95
N ILE A 65 10.66 16.83 8.01
CA ILE A 65 9.28 17.25 8.33
C ILE A 65 8.54 16.13 9.07
N ALA A 66 8.68 14.90 8.64
CA ALA A 66 8.03 13.76 9.29
C ALA A 66 8.55 13.51 10.71
N ALA A 67 9.85 13.75 10.96
CA ALA A 67 10.48 13.57 12.27
C ALA A 67 10.00 14.57 13.33
N ASP A 68 9.48 15.72 12.91
CA ASP A 68 8.90 16.74 13.80
C ASP A 68 7.43 16.43 14.16
N LEU A 69 6.86 15.34 13.64
CA LEU A 69 5.47 14.94 13.84
C LEU A 69 5.40 13.64 14.67
N PRO A 70 4.30 13.39 15.38
CA PRO A 70 4.12 12.17 16.17
C PRO A 70 3.84 10.95 15.26
N LEU A 71 4.83 10.55 14.47
CA LEU A 71 4.78 9.44 13.51
C LEU A 71 5.68 8.29 13.96
N ASP A 72 5.31 7.07 13.53
CA ASP A 72 6.12 5.86 13.73
C ASP A 72 6.97 5.55 12.49
N ALA A 73 6.55 6.05 11.30
CA ALA A 73 7.19 5.72 10.03
C ALA A 73 6.96 6.77 8.94
N VAL A 74 7.66 6.57 7.83
CA VAL A 74 7.44 7.26 6.54
C VAL A 74 7.20 6.24 5.44
N GLU A 75 6.37 6.60 4.46
CA GLU A 75 6.18 5.85 3.23
C GLU A 75 6.89 6.58 2.09
N LEU A 76 7.89 5.94 1.50
CA LEU A 76 8.78 6.58 0.53
C LEU A 76 8.38 6.22 -0.90
N THR A 77 7.43 6.97 -1.46
CA THR A 77 6.93 6.76 -2.83
C THR A 77 8.07 6.80 -3.86
N SER A 78 8.17 5.77 -4.70
CA SER A 78 9.25 5.56 -5.66
C SER A 78 9.42 6.68 -6.68
N TYR A 79 8.40 7.49 -6.89
CA TYR A 79 8.39 8.59 -7.88
C TYR A 79 9.36 9.72 -7.57
N TYR A 80 9.78 9.84 -6.30
CA TYR A 80 10.56 10.97 -5.78
C TYR A 80 12.00 10.61 -5.46
N TRP A 81 12.47 9.46 -5.95
CA TRP A 81 13.83 9.01 -5.72
C TRP A 81 14.77 9.56 -6.77
N ALA A 82 15.70 10.43 -6.36
CA ALA A 82 16.70 10.99 -7.25
C ALA A 82 17.66 9.92 -7.80
N GLU A 83 17.92 8.87 -6.98
CA GLU A 83 18.80 7.76 -7.31
C GLU A 83 18.25 6.44 -6.76
N THR A 84 18.71 5.32 -7.34
CA THR A 84 18.38 3.96 -6.86
C THR A 84 19.63 3.12 -6.60
N THR A 85 20.79 3.77 -6.46
CA THR A 85 22.06 3.12 -6.14
C THR A 85 22.03 2.57 -4.71
N ASP A 86 22.81 1.52 -4.47
CA ASP A 86 22.93 0.93 -3.12
C ASP A 86 23.41 1.93 -2.08
N ALA A 87 24.33 2.79 -2.45
CA ALA A 87 24.82 3.86 -1.58
C ALA A 87 23.72 4.86 -1.18
N TYR A 88 22.85 5.22 -2.12
CA TYR A 88 21.70 6.09 -1.83
C TYR A 88 20.69 5.41 -0.91
N LEU A 89 20.38 4.12 -1.15
CA LEU A 89 19.49 3.33 -0.29
C LEU A 89 20.02 3.24 1.14
N ASP A 90 21.31 2.95 1.30
CA ASP A 90 21.95 2.85 2.61
C ASP A 90 21.94 4.21 3.35
N LYS A 91 22.21 5.30 2.62
CA LYS A 91 22.13 6.66 3.15
C LYS A 91 20.70 7.00 3.61
N LEU A 92 19.71 6.69 2.79
CA LEU A 92 18.30 6.97 3.09
C LEU A 92 17.82 6.17 4.31
N LYS A 93 18.15 4.87 4.37
CA LYS A 93 17.85 4.01 5.52
C LYS A 93 18.50 4.51 6.81
N ALA A 94 19.80 4.83 6.75
CA ALA A 94 20.54 5.34 7.90
C ALA A 94 19.99 6.69 8.39
N TYR A 95 19.62 7.57 7.45
CA TYR A 95 19.06 8.88 7.78
C TYR A 95 17.71 8.75 8.47
N THR A 96 16.78 7.96 7.90
CA THR A 96 15.47 7.69 8.49
C THR A 96 15.60 7.06 9.88
N GLY A 97 16.53 6.11 10.05
CA GLY A 97 16.80 5.49 11.34
C GLY A 97 17.34 6.47 12.40
N LYS A 98 18.20 7.44 12.02
CA LYS A 98 18.67 8.52 12.93
C LYS A 98 17.52 9.39 13.42
N LYS A 99 16.47 9.55 12.60
CA LYS A 99 15.26 10.30 12.97
C LYS A 99 14.26 9.45 13.76
N LYS A 100 14.61 8.19 14.10
CA LYS A 100 13.77 7.22 14.84
C LYS A 100 12.48 6.87 14.12
N LEU A 101 12.45 7.00 12.80
CA LEU A 101 11.32 6.61 11.95
C LEU A 101 11.63 5.26 11.29
N ALA A 102 10.61 4.42 11.16
CA ALA A 102 10.66 3.25 10.28
C ALA A 102 10.32 3.66 8.83
N ILE A 103 10.61 2.78 7.87
CA ILE A 103 10.10 2.90 6.51
C ILE A 103 8.94 1.91 6.37
N SER A 104 7.71 2.42 6.28
CA SER A 104 6.49 1.61 6.24
C SER A 104 6.32 0.88 4.92
N GLY A 105 6.61 1.55 3.81
CA GLY A 105 6.41 1.01 2.48
C GLY A 105 7.07 1.85 1.40
N VAL A 106 7.07 1.28 0.18
CA VAL A 106 7.53 1.93 -1.05
C VAL A 106 6.44 1.77 -2.11
N PRO A 107 5.54 2.74 -2.29
CA PRO A 107 4.58 2.73 -3.39
C PRO A 107 5.27 2.80 -4.75
N VAL A 108 4.85 1.94 -5.69
CA VAL A 108 5.41 1.85 -7.04
C VAL A 108 4.31 2.07 -8.08
N GLY A 109 4.63 2.82 -9.13
CA GLY A 109 3.76 2.96 -10.30
C GLY A 109 4.05 1.86 -11.31
N ASN A 110 3.03 1.03 -11.56
CA ASN A 110 3.09 -0.06 -12.53
C ASN A 110 1.73 -0.27 -13.21
N THR A 111 1.73 -1.02 -14.31
CA THR A 111 0.51 -1.39 -15.05
C THR A 111 0.63 -2.84 -15.52
N PHE A 112 -0.16 -3.75 -14.92
CA PHE A 112 -0.15 -5.17 -15.26
C PHE A 112 -1.18 -5.56 -16.31
N THR A 113 -2.17 -4.68 -16.60
CA THR A 113 -3.20 -4.94 -17.62
C THR A 113 -2.70 -4.91 -19.05
N LEU A 114 -1.50 -4.41 -19.33
CA LEU A 114 -0.93 -4.26 -20.67
C LEU A 114 -1.05 -5.57 -21.48
N LYS A 115 -1.62 -5.48 -22.68
CA LYS A 115 -1.74 -6.61 -23.64
C LYS A 115 -0.38 -7.01 -24.21
N ASP A 116 0.48 -6.03 -24.44
CA ASP A 116 1.84 -6.25 -24.94
C ASP A 116 2.67 -6.97 -23.87
N ASP A 117 3.01 -8.23 -24.13
CA ASP A 117 3.74 -9.09 -23.22
C ASP A 117 5.12 -8.51 -22.86
N ALA A 118 5.82 -7.91 -23.84
CA ALA A 118 7.14 -7.33 -23.59
C ALA A 118 7.06 -6.11 -22.66
N LYS A 119 6.09 -5.23 -22.88
CA LYS A 119 5.85 -4.08 -22.01
C LYS A 119 5.41 -4.52 -20.61
N ARG A 120 4.54 -5.51 -20.52
CA ARG A 120 4.10 -6.06 -19.22
C ARG A 120 5.26 -6.71 -18.47
N ALA A 121 6.15 -7.41 -19.15
CA ALA A 121 7.37 -7.97 -18.54
C ALA A 121 8.27 -6.88 -17.92
N VAL A 122 8.38 -5.72 -18.54
CA VAL A 122 9.10 -4.55 -18.00
C VAL A 122 8.43 -4.06 -16.69
N GLU A 123 7.11 -4.00 -16.65
CA GLU A 123 6.37 -3.61 -15.44
C GLU A 123 6.53 -4.64 -14.30
N ILE A 124 6.51 -5.93 -14.64
CA ILE A 124 6.78 -7.01 -13.68
C ILE A 124 8.20 -6.89 -13.11
N GLN A 125 9.20 -6.72 -13.98
CA GLN A 125 10.59 -6.57 -13.54
C GLN A 125 10.78 -5.33 -12.66
N LYS A 126 10.15 -4.21 -13.03
CA LYS A 126 10.13 -2.99 -12.21
C LYS A 126 9.63 -3.26 -10.78
N VAL A 127 8.51 -3.97 -10.64
CA VAL A 127 7.96 -4.30 -9.31
C VAL A 127 8.91 -5.20 -8.53
N LYS A 128 9.52 -6.21 -9.17
CA LYS A 128 10.53 -7.08 -8.54
C LYS A 128 11.74 -6.28 -8.03
N ASP A 129 12.26 -5.37 -8.85
CA ASP A 129 13.40 -4.52 -8.50
C ASP A 129 13.08 -3.60 -7.32
N TRP A 130 11.89 -2.98 -7.31
CA TRP A 130 11.46 -2.15 -6.21
C TRP A 130 11.17 -2.96 -4.93
N THR A 131 10.72 -4.19 -5.07
CA THR A 131 10.56 -5.11 -3.93
C THR A 131 11.91 -5.42 -3.28
N ALA A 132 12.96 -5.63 -4.07
CA ALA A 132 14.31 -5.82 -3.56
C ALA A 132 14.85 -4.56 -2.85
N ARG A 133 14.62 -3.37 -3.44
CA ARG A 133 14.98 -2.09 -2.80
C ARG A 133 14.22 -1.88 -1.49
N ALA A 134 12.93 -2.15 -1.46
CA ALA A 134 12.10 -2.06 -0.26
C ALA A 134 12.64 -2.98 0.86
N ALA A 135 12.98 -4.21 0.52
CA ALA A 135 13.58 -5.17 1.47
C ALA A 135 14.92 -4.64 2.03
N LYS A 136 15.80 -4.08 1.19
CA LYS A 136 17.07 -3.49 1.61
C LYS A 136 16.87 -2.33 2.59
N LEU A 137 15.88 -1.49 2.36
CA LEU A 137 15.48 -0.41 3.26
C LEU A 137 14.89 -0.92 4.58
N GLY A 138 14.39 -2.15 4.63
CA GLY A 138 13.63 -2.70 5.75
C GLY A 138 12.15 -2.37 5.71
N ALA A 139 11.66 -1.81 4.60
CA ALA A 139 10.24 -1.59 4.37
C ALA A 139 9.47 -2.91 4.34
N LYS A 140 8.20 -2.87 4.76
CA LYS A 140 7.37 -4.08 4.88
C LYS A 140 6.42 -4.27 3.71
N THR A 141 6.13 -3.21 2.97
CA THR A 141 5.15 -3.24 1.89
C THR A 141 5.65 -2.54 0.64
N VAL A 142 5.22 -3.04 -0.51
CA VAL A 142 5.30 -2.36 -1.80
C VAL A 142 3.89 -2.26 -2.36
N ARG A 143 3.35 -1.05 -2.45
CA ARG A 143 2.06 -0.82 -3.08
C ARG A 143 2.21 -0.93 -4.59
N ILE A 144 1.29 -1.67 -5.21
CA ILE A 144 1.22 -1.90 -6.64
C ILE A 144 -0.17 -1.57 -7.19
N PHE A 145 -0.25 -1.32 -8.49
CA PHE A 145 -1.49 -1.14 -9.23
C PHE A 145 -1.80 -2.35 -10.13
N ALA A 146 -3.09 -2.55 -10.44
CA ALA A 146 -3.49 -3.45 -11.51
C ALA A 146 -3.35 -2.78 -12.89
N GLY A 147 -3.95 -1.61 -13.05
CA GLY A 147 -4.04 -0.85 -14.29
C GLY A 147 -5.46 -0.70 -14.80
N ASN A 148 -5.60 -0.14 -15.98
CA ASN A 148 -6.87 0.11 -16.63
C ASN A 148 -7.15 -0.94 -17.72
N LEU A 149 -8.44 -1.18 -18.00
CA LEU A 149 -8.87 -2.00 -19.12
C LEU A 149 -8.56 -1.28 -20.44
N GLU A 150 -7.91 -1.97 -21.38
CA GLU A 150 -7.68 -1.42 -22.71
C GLU A 150 -8.98 -1.42 -23.52
N LYS A 151 -9.11 -0.47 -24.45
CA LYS A 151 -10.31 -0.33 -25.27
C LYS A 151 -10.65 -1.64 -26.01
N GLY A 152 -11.88 -2.09 -25.87
CA GLY A 152 -12.41 -3.30 -26.55
C GLY A 152 -11.91 -4.62 -25.95
N GLU A 153 -11.31 -4.60 -24.78
CA GLU A 153 -10.85 -5.78 -24.09
C GLU A 153 -11.93 -6.37 -23.17
N GLN A 154 -11.91 -7.68 -22.99
CA GLN A 154 -12.73 -8.35 -21.98
C GLN A 154 -12.05 -8.24 -20.60
N LEU A 155 -12.83 -7.91 -19.57
CA LEU A 155 -12.33 -7.76 -18.21
C LEU A 155 -11.61 -9.03 -17.72
N ALA A 156 -12.16 -10.20 -18.00
CA ALA A 156 -11.58 -11.47 -17.57
C ALA A 156 -10.15 -11.72 -18.11
N ASP A 157 -9.87 -11.27 -19.35
CA ASP A 157 -8.53 -11.42 -19.94
C ASP A 157 -7.51 -10.48 -19.25
N ALA A 158 -7.91 -9.25 -18.93
CA ALA A 158 -7.09 -8.33 -18.17
C ALA A 158 -6.85 -8.81 -16.74
N GLN A 159 -7.89 -9.30 -16.07
CA GLN A 159 -7.79 -9.87 -14.72
C GLN A 159 -6.83 -11.06 -14.68
N LYS A 160 -6.92 -11.97 -15.66
CA LYS A 160 -5.99 -13.09 -15.75
C LYS A 160 -4.53 -12.63 -15.83
N ARG A 161 -4.20 -11.65 -16.70
CA ARG A 161 -2.84 -11.14 -16.82
C ARG A 161 -2.34 -10.49 -15.54
N VAL A 162 -3.20 -9.75 -14.83
CA VAL A 162 -2.86 -9.13 -13.55
C VAL A 162 -2.57 -10.19 -12.49
N VAL A 163 -3.40 -11.23 -12.39
CA VAL A 163 -3.19 -12.34 -11.45
C VAL A 163 -1.88 -13.08 -11.74
N ASP A 164 -1.59 -13.36 -13.02
CA ASP A 164 -0.35 -14.02 -13.44
C ASP A 164 0.87 -13.16 -13.08
N ALA A 165 0.83 -11.84 -13.37
CA ALA A 165 1.89 -10.90 -13.02
C ALA A 165 2.10 -10.77 -11.51
N MET A 166 1.03 -10.72 -10.72
CA MET A 166 1.12 -10.71 -9.26
C MET A 166 1.73 -11.99 -8.69
N ASN A 167 1.33 -13.17 -9.20
CA ASN A 167 1.96 -14.43 -8.78
C ASN A 167 3.48 -14.41 -9.01
N GLU A 168 3.91 -13.95 -10.20
CA GLU A 168 5.33 -13.86 -10.54
C GLU A 168 6.11 -12.86 -9.67
N CYS A 169 5.52 -11.71 -9.35
CA CYS A 169 6.12 -10.73 -8.44
C CYS A 169 6.17 -11.24 -6.99
N CYS A 170 5.15 -11.96 -6.56
CA CYS A 170 5.05 -12.51 -5.21
C CYS A 170 6.14 -13.54 -4.91
N GLU A 171 6.64 -14.29 -5.90
CA GLU A 171 7.78 -15.21 -5.70
C GLU A 171 9.04 -14.50 -5.15
N VAL A 172 9.25 -13.25 -5.59
CA VAL A 172 10.35 -12.41 -5.08
C VAL A 172 9.99 -11.83 -3.72
N ALA A 173 8.75 -11.36 -3.57
CA ALA A 173 8.26 -10.75 -2.34
C ALA A 173 8.31 -11.72 -1.14
N GLU A 174 7.91 -12.98 -1.34
CA GLU A 174 8.01 -14.03 -0.32
C GLU A 174 9.45 -14.27 0.15
N LYS A 175 10.38 -14.43 -0.81
CA LYS A 175 11.80 -14.67 -0.50
C LYS A 175 12.40 -13.53 0.31
N LEU A 176 11.93 -12.30 0.08
CA LEU A 176 12.45 -11.09 0.72
C LEU A 176 11.68 -10.69 1.98
N GLY A 177 10.55 -11.34 2.29
CA GLY A 177 9.70 -11.04 3.45
C GLY A 177 9.05 -9.66 3.35
N VAL A 178 8.62 -9.27 2.15
CA VAL A 178 7.91 -8.02 1.82
C VAL A 178 6.53 -8.38 1.31
N PHE A 179 5.51 -7.61 1.66
CA PHE A 179 4.18 -7.72 1.08
C PHE A 179 4.05 -6.86 -0.17
N LEU A 180 3.48 -7.43 -1.22
CA LEU A 180 2.87 -6.65 -2.29
C LEU A 180 1.46 -6.26 -1.85
N ALA A 181 1.10 -4.99 -2.00
CA ALA A 181 -0.18 -4.45 -1.57
C ALA A 181 -0.93 -3.87 -2.78
N LEU A 182 -1.92 -4.60 -3.30
CA LEU A 182 -2.74 -4.13 -4.42
C LEU A 182 -3.66 -3.01 -3.97
N GLU A 183 -3.63 -1.89 -4.67
CA GLU A 183 -4.42 -0.72 -4.36
C GLU A 183 -5.71 -0.65 -5.17
N THR A 184 -6.79 -0.18 -4.54
CA THR A 184 -7.96 0.35 -5.22
C THR A 184 -7.62 1.69 -5.85
N HIS A 185 -7.49 1.72 -7.20
CA HIS A 185 -7.07 2.94 -7.93
C HIS A 185 -7.86 3.12 -9.23
N GLY A 186 -9.19 2.91 -9.19
CA GLY A 186 -10.03 2.93 -10.38
C GLY A 186 -9.71 1.79 -11.34
N GLY A 187 -10.01 1.96 -12.63
CA GLY A 187 -9.77 0.93 -13.64
C GLY A 187 -10.45 -0.39 -13.30
N ILE A 188 -9.69 -1.49 -13.30
CA ILE A 188 -10.23 -2.81 -12.95
C ILE A 188 -10.22 -3.10 -11.44
N THR A 189 -9.97 -2.09 -10.61
CA THR A 189 -10.02 -2.15 -9.13
C THR A 189 -10.97 -1.11 -8.54
N ASP A 190 -11.93 -0.61 -9.32
CA ASP A 190 -12.84 0.50 -8.97
C ASP A 190 -13.88 0.15 -7.91
N THR A 191 -14.13 -1.15 -7.68
CA THR A 191 -15.01 -1.66 -6.63
C THR A 191 -14.30 -2.68 -5.76
N PRO A 192 -14.76 -2.92 -4.51
CA PRO A 192 -14.18 -3.94 -3.65
C PRO A 192 -14.31 -5.34 -4.25
N GLU A 193 -15.40 -5.62 -4.96
CA GLU A 193 -15.63 -6.90 -5.65
C GLU A 193 -14.56 -7.13 -6.71
N HIS A 194 -14.34 -6.15 -7.62
CA HIS A 194 -13.30 -6.24 -8.66
C HIS A 194 -11.90 -6.38 -8.08
N LEU A 195 -11.57 -5.63 -7.01
CA LEU A 195 -10.30 -5.78 -6.31
C LEU A 195 -10.12 -7.19 -5.75
N LEU A 196 -11.14 -7.74 -5.09
CA LEU A 196 -11.08 -9.06 -4.47
C LEU A 196 -11.05 -10.19 -5.50
N GLU A 197 -11.65 -10.00 -6.69
CA GLU A 197 -11.51 -10.92 -7.83
C GLU A 197 -10.07 -11.05 -8.31
N LEU A 198 -9.25 -10.01 -8.14
CA LEU A 198 -7.82 -10.04 -8.45
C LEU A 198 -6.97 -10.62 -7.31
N VAL A 199 -7.31 -10.32 -6.06
CA VAL A 199 -6.52 -10.73 -4.89
C VAL A 199 -6.72 -12.20 -4.57
N LYS A 200 -7.97 -12.68 -4.53
CA LYS A 200 -8.30 -14.05 -4.11
C LYS A 200 -7.64 -15.17 -4.94
N PRO A 201 -7.50 -15.07 -6.27
CA PRO A 201 -6.87 -16.12 -7.07
C PRO A 201 -5.35 -16.23 -6.90
N VAL A 202 -4.69 -15.22 -6.33
CA VAL A 202 -3.24 -15.26 -6.11
C VAL A 202 -2.90 -16.25 -5.01
N LYS A 203 -1.90 -17.09 -5.24
CA LYS A 203 -1.57 -18.22 -4.35
C LYS A 203 -0.56 -17.88 -3.26
N SER A 204 -0.05 -16.65 -3.25
CA SER A 204 1.03 -16.25 -2.38
C SER A 204 0.55 -15.56 -1.11
N PRO A 205 1.06 -15.93 0.07
CA PRO A 205 0.81 -15.20 1.31
C PRO A 205 1.48 -13.81 1.36
N ALA A 206 2.33 -13.48 0.38
CA ALA A 206 3.00 -12.18 0.29
C ALA A 206 2.15 -11.13 -0.45
N LEU A 207 0.91 -11.45 -0.85
CA LEU A 207 -0.04 -10.47 -1.38
C LEU A 207 -1.04 -10.05 -0.31
N GLY A 208 -1.38 -8.78 -0.30
CA GLY A 208 -2.49 -8.21 0.45
C GLY A 208 -3.05 -6.98 -0.25
N VAL A 209 -3.86 -6.24 0.46
CA VAL A 209 -4.51 -5.02 -0.05
C VAL A 209 -3.85 -3.78 0.57
N ASN A 210 -3.57 -2.78 -0.25
CA ASN A 210 -3.44 -1.40 0.21
C ASN A 210 -4.83 -0.80 0.34
N ILE A 211 -5.25 -0.54 1.57
CA ILE A 211 -6.56 0.07 1.85
C ILE A 211 -6.43 1.57 1.61
N ASP A 212 -6.61 2.02 0.35
CA ASP A 212 -6.77 3.44 0.07
C ASP A 212 -8.20 3.87 0.42
N THR A 213 -8.33 4.89 1.27
CA THR A 213 -9.64 5.28 1.81
C THR A 213 -10.37 6.34 1.00
N GLY A 214 -9.75 6.88 -0.05
CA GLY A 214 -10.32 7.95 -0.87
C GLY A 214 -10.63 7.57 -2.31
N ASN A 215 -10.21 6.38 -2.77
CA ASN A 215 -10.29 6.00 -4.18
C ASN A 215 -11.60 5.33 -4.59
N PHE A 216 -12.47 4.93 -3.65
CA PHE A 216 -13.81 4.44 -3.99
C PHE A 216 -14.74 5.57 -4.37
N ASN A 217 -15.33 5.45 -5.57
CA ASN A 217 -16.31 6.39 -6.11
C ASN A 217 -17.74 5.80 -6.07
N THR A 218 -17.99 4.91 -5.15
CA THR A 218 -19.25 4.22 -4.94
C THR A 218 -20.21 5.00 -4.04
N ALA A 219 -21.44 4.52 -3.86
CA ALA A 219 -22.45 5.21 -3.05
C ALA A 219 -22.04 5.30 -1.56
N ASP A 220 -21.39 4.28 -1.00
CA ASP A 220 -20.87 4.27 0.37
C ASP A 220 -19.40 3.77 0.39
N PRO A 221 -18.41 4.67 0.20
CA PRO A 221 -17.00 4.32 0.24
C PRO A 221 -16.57 3.65 1.55
N TYR A 222 -17.18 3.97 2.68
CA TYR A 222 -16.83 3.37 3.97
C TYR A 222 -17.26 1.90 4.07
N ALA A 223 -18.43 1.57 3.52
CA ALA A 223 -18.84 0.17 3.43
C ALA A 223 -17.89 -0.64 2.55
N ASP A 224 -17.37 -0.03 1.49
CA ASP A 224 -16.42 -0.68 0.59
C ASP A 224 -15.03 -0.83 1.23
N ILE A 225 -14.55 0.17 1.96
CA ILE A 225 -13.34 0.06 2.78
C ILE A 225 -13.48 -1.11 3.77
N ALA A 226 -14.65 -1.24 4.42
CA ALA A 226 -14.89 -2.32 5.38
C ALA A 226 -14.83 -3.73 4.73
N LYS A 227 -15.26 -3.88 3.48
CA LYS A 227 -15.18 -5.16 2.74
C LYS A 227 -13.73 -5.60 2.47
N ILE A 228 -12.84 -4.66 2.17
CA ILE A 228 -11.44 -4.96 1.84
C ILE A 228 -10.50 -4.94 3.06
N ALA A 229 -10.89 -4.31 4.15
CA ALA A 229 -10.06 -4.15 5.35
C ALA A 229 -9.53 -5.49 5.92
N PRO A 230 -10.27 -6.62 5.90
CA PRO A 230 -9.76 -7.91 6.32
C PRO A 230 -8.56 -8.44 5.52
N TYR A 231 -8.33 -7.94 4.30
CA TYR A 231 -7.23 -8.31 3.41
C TYR A 231 -6.07 -7.30 3.46
N GLY A 232 -6.20 -6.24 4.24
CA GLY A 232 -5.26 -5.13 4.29
C GLY A 232 -3.92 -5.47 4.93
N VAL A 233 -2.81 -5.06 4.31
CA VAL A 233 -1.44 -5.14 4.84
C VAL A 233 -0.83 -3.77 5.09
N VAL A 234 -1.38 -2.73 4.47
CA VAL A 234 -1.10 -1.31 4.66
C VAL A 234 -2.37 -0.52 4.37
N SER A 235 -2.51 0.65 4.96
CA SER A 235 -3.59 1.58 4.62
C SER A 235 -3.02 2.94 4.24
N GLN A 236 -3.53 3.52 3.15
CA GLN A 236 -3.33 4.92 2.79
C GLN A 236 -4.61 5.70 3.11
N VAL A 237 -4.51 6.59 4.10
CA VAL A 237 -5.65 7.37 4.58
C VAL A 237 -5.68 8.72 3.89
N LYS A 238 -6.75 8.97 3.17
CA LYS A 238 -7.06 10.25 2.52
C LYS A 238 -7.92 11.11 3.44
N THR A 239 -7.80 12.43 3.32
CA THR A 239 -8.65 13.40 4.04
C THR A 239 -9.94 13.71 3.31
N GLU A 240 -10.14 13.15 2.13
CA GLU A 240 -11.34 13.31 1.32
C GLU A 240 -11.81 11.95 0.80
N VAL A 241 -13.13 11.80 0.69
CA VAL A 241 -13.83 10.69 0.02
C VAL A 241 -14.74 11.24 -1.06
N ASN A 242 -15.13 10.39 -2.05
CA ASN A 242 -15.94 10.83 -3.18
C ASN A 242 -17.21 9.97 -3.34
N PRO A 243 -18.21 10.12 -2.44
CA PRO A 243 -19.43 9.32 -2.49
C PRO A 243 -20.19 9.48 -3.82
N GLY A 244 -20.39 8.37 -4.52
CA GLY A 244 -21.05 8.36 -5.82
C GLY A 244 -20.26 8.99 -6.97
N GLY A 245 -18.96 9.26 -6.79
CA GLY A 245 -18.11 9.82 -7.84
C GLY A 245 -18.41 11.26 -8.25
N LYS A 246 -19.22 11.98 -7.48
CA LYS A 246 -19.72 13.31 -7.87
C LYS A 246 -18.91 14.47 -7.33
N LYS A 247 -18.60 14.43 -6.05
CA LYS A 247 -17.87 15.50 -5.36
C LYS A 247 -17.11 14.93 -4.16
N LYS A 248 -15.85 15.31 -4.07
CA LYS A 248 -15.06 15.03 -2.87
C LYS A 248 -15.63 15.80 -1.68
N VAL A 249 -15.71 15.12 -0.56
CA VAL A 249 -16.11 15.67 0.74
C VAL A 249 -15.08 15.25 1.79
N GLU A 250 -15.01 16.00 2.89
CA GLU A 250 -14.13 15.68 4.00
C GLU A 250 -14.39 14.26 4.53
N ALA A 251 -13.34 13.50 4.74
CA ALA A 251 -13.42 12.13 5.24
C ALA A 251 -13.68 12.12 6.77
N ASP A 252 -14.57 11.25 7.22
CA ASP A 252 -14.70 10.91 8.64
C ASP A 252 -13.55 9.98 9.04
N LEU A 253 -12.42 10.55 9.51
CA LEU A 253 -11.24 9.81 9.92
C LEU A 253 -11.52 8.89 11.12
N SER A 254 -12.49 9.22 11.97
CA SER A 254 -12.87 8.39 13.10
C SER A 254 -13.55 7.11 12.64
N ARG A 255 -14.41 7.19 11.63
CA ARG A 255 -15.06 6.05 10.97
C ARG A 255 -14.02 5.17 10.25
N VAL A 256 -13.06 5.78 9.55
CA VAL A 256 -11.94 5.04 8.90
C VAL A 256 -11.16 4.24 9.94
N VAL A 257 -10.68 4.89 11.01
CA VAL A 257 -9.91 4.23 12.05
C VAL A 257 -10.72 3.13 12.75
N LYS A 258 -12.03 3.37 12.96
CA LYS A 258 -12.93 2.35 13.51
C LYS A 258 -13.01 1.12 12.60
N ILE A 259 -13.17 1.30 11.29
CA ILE A 259 -13.20 0.18 10.32
C ILE A 259 -11.91 -0.65 10.39
N LEU A 260 -10.75 0.01 10.43
CA LEU A 260 -9.46 -0.68 10.57
C LEU A 260 -9.36 -1.45 11.90
N LYS A 261 -9.83 -0.86 13.01
CA LYS A 261 -9.87 -1.53 14.32
C LYS A 261 -10.83 -2.72 14.34
N ASP A 262 -12.02 -2.58 13.75
CA ASP A 262 -13.02 -3.65 13.66
C ASP A 262 -12.51 -4.84 12.82
N ALA A 263 -11.72 -4.57 11.78
CA ALA A 263 -11.04 -5.59 10.97
C ALA A 263 -9.80 -6.20 11.67
N ASN A 264 -9.53 -5.83 12.91
CA ASN A 264 -8.32 -6.20 13.65
C ASN A 264 -7.03 -5.94 12.84
N PHE A 265 -6.94 -4.76 12.20
CA PHE A 265 -5.83 -4.39 11.34
C PHE A 265 -4.53 -4.23 12.14
N HIS A 266 -3.44 -4.77 11.60
CA HIS A 266 -2.08 -4.65 12.15
C HIS A 266 -1.17 -4.16 11.05
N GLY A 267 -0.67 -2.96 11.17
CA GLY A 267 0.22 -2.40 10.16
C GLY A 267 0.28 -0.88 10.19
N TYR A 268 0.84 -0.33 9.12
CA TYR A 268 0.98 1.10 8.98
C TYR A 268 -0.28 1.72 8.37
N VAL A 269 -0.68 2.84 8.97
CA VAL A 269 -1.73 3.74 8.51
C VAL A 269 -1.00 4.98 8.01
N ALA A 270 -0.81 5.08 6.70
CA ALA A 270 -0.07 6.17 6.08
C ALA A 270 -1.04 7.30 5.70
N LEU A 271 -0.85 8.49 6.28
CA LEU A 271 -1.55 9.66 5.77
C LEU A 271 -1.05 9.99 4.36
N GLU A 272 -1.94 9.97 3.38
CA GLU A 272 -1.69 10.41 2.01
C GLU A 272 -2.59 11.61 1.71
N TYR A 273 -2.05 12.79 1.98
CA TYR A 273 -2.78 14.04 1.85
C TYR A 273 -2.79 14.54 0.39
N GLU A 274 -3.99 14.75 -0.16
CA GLU A 274 -4.16 15.21 -1.55
C GLU A 274 -5.15 16.38 -1.68
N ALA A 275 -5.69 16.88 -0.58
CA ALA A 275 -6.63 17.99 -0.62
C ALA A 275 -5.96 19.32 -1.00
N ALA A 276 -6.77 20.36 -1.20
CA ALA A 276 -6.32 21.62 -1.80
C ALA A 276 -5.49 22.52 -0.87
N GLU A 277 -5.61 22.38 0.45
CA GLU A 277 -4.87 23.19 1.43
C GLU A 277 -3.36 22.86 1.37
N ASP A 278 -2.50 23.82 1.71
CA ASP A 278 -1.07 23.60 1.78
C ASP A 278 -0.72 22.41 2.71
N PRO A 279 -0.05 21.37 2.23
CA PRO A 279 0.30 20.22 3.06
C PRO A 279 1.16 20.57 4.26
N LYS A 280 1.94 21.66 4.22
CA LYS A 280 2.70 22.14 5.38
C LYS A 280 1.81 22.57 6.56
N VAL A 281 0.57 22.95 6.29
CA VAL A 281 -0.44 23.32 7.30
C VAL A 281 -1.34 22.13 7.63
N ALA A 282 -1.86 21.48 6.61
CA ALA A 282 -2.87 20.43 6.77
C ALA A 282 -2.28 19.14 7.37
N VAL A 283 -1.10 18.68 6.89
CA VAL A 283 -0.49 17.43 7.35
C VAL A 283 -0.24 17.41 8.86
N PRO A 284 0.38 18.43 9.49
CA PRO A 284 0.57 18.44 10.94
C PRO A 284 -0.73 18.36 11.75
N ARG A 285 -1.79 19.02 11.27
CA ARG A 285 -3.12 18.98 11.89
C ARG A 285 -3.71 17.57 11.81
N THR A 286 -3.73 16.99 10.62
CA THR A 286 -4.32 15.67 10.37
C THR A 286 -3.53 14.55 11.07
N VAL A 287 -2.20 14.63 11.11
CA VAL A 287 -1.36 13.67 11.86
C VAL A 287 -1.70 13.69 13.36
N LYS A 288 -1.89 14.87 13.95
CA LYS A 288 -2.29 14.99 15.36
C LYS A 288 -3.67 14.38 15.62
N GLU A 289 -4.60 14.54 14.69
CA GLU A 289 -5.93 13.95 14.77
C GLU A 289 -5.87 12.43 14.67
N LEU A 290 -5.20 11.89 13.63
CA LEU A 290 -5.03 10.44 13.46
C LEU A 290 -4.32 9.81 14.66
N ARG A 291 -3.31 10.47 15.23
CA ARG A 291 -2.61 9.97 16.44
C ARG A 291 -3.56 9.82 17.62
N LYS A 292 -4.49 10.76 17.83
CA LYS A 292 -5.51 10.66 18.89
C LYS A 292 -6.48 9.51 18.64
N LEU A 293 -6.86 9.27 17.40
CA LEU A 293 -7.80 8.22 17.02
C LEU A 293 -7.18 6.82 17.11
N ILE A 294 -5.91 6.71 16.77
CA ILE A 294 -5.17 5.44 16.80
C ILE A 294 -4.82 5.05 18.23
N GLY A 295 -4.36 5.97 19.03
CA GLY A 295 -3.92 5.79 20.43
C GLY A 295 -2.42 5.92 20.59
#